data_13519331fb18fe119d6a1e9a2336366b
#
_entry.id   13519331fb18fe119d6a1e9a2336366b
#
_cell.length_a   1.000
_cell.length_b   1.000
_cell.length_c   1.000
_cell.angle_alpha   90.00
_cell.angle_beta   90.00
_cell.angle_gamma   90.00
#
_symmetry.space_group_name_H-M   'P 1'
#
loop_
_entity.id
_entity.type
_entity.pdbx_description
1 polymer ?
#
loop_
_entity_poly.entity_id
_entity_poly.type
_entity_poly.pdbx_seq_one_letter_code
_entity_poly.pdbx_strand_id
1 'polypeptide(L)'
;MPFVSRKNSQSIAIKLITREALQNQRKRSSEHDWLKTNGFEGKPGTTCFVPKPAQGQVRLFVGVKESKKLGDEIWDLAGLPKQLPKGRYHIESHLSPEKATKIATGWALGEYQFSKHKKHAKCEAALVWPANADRAEVNRLASGITITRDLINRPANDLGPLE
;
A
#
# COMPACT_ATOMS: atom_id res chain seq x y z
N MET A 1 -11.97 -5.60 -5.38
CA MET A 1 -10.61 -5.76 -4.79
C MET A 1 -9.65 -4.80 -5.46
N PRO A 2 -8.71 -4.21 -4.72
CA PRO A 2 -7.82 -3.16 -5.20
C PRO A 2 -6.60 -3.70 -5.95
N PHE A 3 -6.74 -4.84 -6.61
CA PHE A 3 -5.64 -5.49 -7.31
C PHE A 3 -5.87 -5.62 -8.80
N VAL A 4 -4.79 -5.50 -9.56
CA VAL A 4 -4.74 -5.76 -11.00
C VAL A 4 -3.67 -6.79 -11.32
N SER A 5 -3.88 -7.58 -12.38
CA SER A 5 -3.00 -8.70 -12.72
C SER A 5 -1.67 -8.25 -13.34
N ARG A 6 -1.67 -7.13 -14.06
CA ARG A 6 -0.50 -6.68 -14.84
C ARG A 6 -0.30 -5.17 -14.74
N LYS A 7 0.97 -4.76 -14.76
CA LYS A 7 1.36 -3.36 -14.96
C LYS A 7 1.09 -2.94 -16.41
N ASN A 8 0.93 -1.65 -16.62
CA ASN A 8 0.89 -1.01 -17.94
C ASN A 8 1.99 0.06 -18.01
N SER A 9 2.10 0.75 -19.14
CA SER A 9 3.09 1.82 -19.35
C SER A 9 2.98 3.00 -18.37
N GLN A 10 1.78 3.22 -17.81
CA GLN A 10 1.51 4.30 -16.87
C GLN A 10 1.58 3.84 -15.41
N SER A 11 1.96 2.58 -15.14
CA SER A 11 2.03 2.06 -13.77
C SER A 11 3.17 2.71 -12.99
N ILE A 12 2.86 3.26 -11.83
CA ILE A 12 3.79 3.95 -10.95
C ILE A 12 4.53 2.93 -10.09
N ALA A 13 5.85 2.97 -10.13
CA ALA A 13 6.69 2.11 -9.31
C ALA A 13 6.73 2.60 -7.86
N ILE A 14 6.42 1.73 -6.91
CA ILE A 14 6.60 1.97 -5.47
C ILE A 14 7.97 1.46 -5.04
N LYS A 15 8.78 2.35 -4.48
CA LYS A 15 10.05 2.02 -3.83
C LYS A 15 9.90 2.16 -2.32
N LEU A 16 10.01 1.02 -1.62
CA LEU A 16 10.01 0.99 -0.16
C LEU A 16 11.39 1.37 0.34
N ILE A 17 11.46 2.29 1.29
CA ILE A 17 12.73 2.76 1.84
C ILE A 17 12.61 3.02 3.34
N THR A 18 13.58 2.55 4.11
CA THR A 18 13.71 2.91 5.52
C THR A 18 14.48 4.23 5.66
N ARG A 19 14.35 4.88 6.81
CA ARG A 19 15.10 6.11 7.10
C ARG A 19 16.59 5.88 7.00
N GLU A 20 17.10 4.79 7.53
CA GLU A 20 18.52 4.43 7.49
C GLU A 20 18.98 4.17 6.05
N ALA A 21 18.22 3.39 5.27
CA ALA A 21 18.54 3.14 3.87
C ALA A 21 18.57 4.44 3.03
N LEU A 22 17.69 5.41 3.34
CA LEU A 22 17.69 6.70 2.69
C LEU A 22 18.95 7.51 3.03
N GLN A 23 19.38 7.49 4.29
CA GLN A 23 20.61 8.19 4.72
C GLN A 23 21.88 7.60 4.10
N ASN A 24 21.89 6.28 3.89
CA ASN A 24 23.00 5.55 3.27
C ASN A 24 22.97 5.58 1.73
N GLN A 25 21.92 6.10 1.13
CA GLN A 25 21.82 6.23 -0.33
C GLN A 25 22.86 7.26 -0.83
N ARG A 26 23.46 6.98 -2.00
CA ARG A 26 24.45 7.89 -2.61
C ARG A 26 23.88 9.30 -2.75
N LYS A 27 24.52 10.27 -2.08
CA LYS A 27 24.11 11.69 -1.97
C LYS A 27 24.15 12.48 -3.29
N ARG A 28 24.46 11.86 -4.44
CA ARG A 28 24.64 12.53 -5.73
C ARG A 28 23.68 12.00 -6.80
N SER A 29 22.42 11.78 -6.47
CA SER A 29 21.42 11.44 -7.47
C SER A 29 20.32 12.51 -7.49
N SER A 30 19.81 12.83 -8.67
CA SER A 30 18.68 13.76 -8.82
C SER A 30 17.44 13.32 -8.00
N GLU A 31 17.24 12.02 -7.81
CA GLU A 31 16.20 11.49 -6.94
C GLU A 31 16.44 11.87 -5.46
N HIS A 32 17.68 11.79 -4.99
CA HIS A 32 18.03 12.15 -3.60
C HIS A 32 17.82 13.65 -3.35
N ASP A 33 18.26 14.50 -4.28
CA ASP A 33 18.10 15.95 -4.18
C ASP A 33 16.62 16.33 -4.18
N TRP A 34 15.80 15.68 -5.03
CA TRP A 34 14.34 15.86 -5.04
C TRP A 34 13.69 15.47 -3.72
N LEU A 35 14.02 14.28 -3.17
CA LEU A 35 13.51 13.81 -1.89
C LEU A 35 13.85 14.79 -0.77
N LYS A 36 15.09 15.27 -0.72
CA LYS A 36 15.56 16.25 0.27
C LYS A 36 14.82 17.58 0.15
N THR A 37 14.67 18.11 -1.06
CA THR A 37 13.95 19.37 -1.32
C THR A 37 12.49 19.29 -0.90
N ASN A 38 11.84 18.11 -1.06
CA ASN A 38 10.47 17.86 -0.63
C ASN A 38 10.36 17.42 0.83
N GLY A 39 11.43 17.48 1.62
CA GLY A 39 11.41 17.14 3.05
C GLY A 39 11.11 15.66 3.35
N PHE A 40 11.35 14.77 2.38
CA PHE A 40 11.12 13.34 2.59
C PHE A 40 12.30 12.73 3.37
N GLU A 41 12.00 12.25 4.57
CA GLU A 41 12.99 11.66 5.49
C GLU A 41 12.89 10.12 5.59
N GLY A 42 12.02 9.48 4.83
CA GLY A 42 11.80 8.03 4.91
C GLY A 42 11.11 7.57 6.20
N LYS A 43 10.39 8.48 6.90
CA LYS A 43 9.59 8.11 8.06
C LYS A 43 8.46 7.16 7.65
N PRO A 44 8.10 6.15 8.48
CA PRO A 44 6.99 5.25 8.18
C PRO A 44 5.69 5.99 7.84
N GLY A 45 5.02 5.54 6.78
CA GLY A 45 3.76 6.14 6.32
C GLY A 45 3.88 7.44 5.53
N THR A 46 5.10 7.98 5.35
CA THR A 46 5.32 9.13 4.47
C THR A 46 5.53 8.71 3.02
N THR A 47 5.12 9.56 2.09
CA THR A 47 5.22 9.32 0.66
C THR A 47 5.82 10.50 -0.07
N CYS A 48 6.54 10.25 -1.16
CA CYS A 48 7.05 11.29 -2.04
C CYS A 48 7.04 10.81 -3.49
N PHE A 49 6.40 11.57 -4.37
CA PHE A 49 6.44 11.33 -5.81
C PHE A 49 7.69 11.97 -6.40
N VAL A 50 8.50 11.16 -7.08
CA VAL A 50 9.75 11.58 -7.72
C VAL A 50 9.61 11.44 -9.23
N PRO A 51 9.71 12.53 -10.00
CA PRO A 51 9.72 12.46 -11.45
C PRO A 51 10.96 11.73 -11.97
N LYS A 52 10.80 10.95 -13.03
CA LYS A 52 11.88 10.36 -13.84
C LYS A 52 11.85 10.97 -15.24
N PRO A 53 12.47 12.15 -15.45
CA PRO A 53 12.36 12.90 -16.71
C PRO A 53 12.78 12.08 -17.93
N ALA A 54 13.86 11.30 -17.81
CA ALA A 54 14.39 10.47 -18.90
C ALA A 54 13.43 9.37 -19.39
N GLN A 55 12.41 9.01 -18.61
CA GLN A 55 11.47 7.94 -18.94
C GLN A 55 10.02 8.43 -19.00
N GLY A 56 9.76 9.73 -18.77
CA GLY A 56 8.40 10.28 -18.68
C GLY A 56 7.53 9.63 -17.58
N GLN A 57 8.15 9.00 -16.60
CA GLN A 57 7.51 8.24 -15.54
C GLN A 57 7.68 8.91 -14.18
N VAL A 58 6.85 8.47 -13.23
CA VAL A 58 6.93 8.90 -11.84
C VAL A 58 7.20 7.67 -10.98
N ARG A 59 8.03 7.82 -9.95
CA ARG A 59 8.26 6.81 -8.91
C ARG A 59 7.69 7.31 -7.59
N LEU A 60 7.04 6.45 -6.84
CA LEU A 60 6.55 6.74 -5.50
C LEU A 60 7.52 6.15 -4.47
N PHE A 61 8.14 6.99 -3.67
CA PHE A 61 8.89 6.56 -2.49
C PHE A 61 7.94 6.46 -1.31
N VAL A 62 8.04 5.38 -0.57
CA VAL A 62 7.24 5.12 0.63
C VAL A 62 8.17 4.80 1.77
N GLY A 63 8.11 5.61 2.83
CA GLY A 63 8.81 5.36 4.07
C GLY A 63 8.20 4.17 4.80
N VAL A 64 9.03 3.16 5.10
CA VAL A 64 8.62 1.97 5.83
C VAL A 64 9.40 1.82 7.11
N LYS A 65 8.81 1.10 8.07
CA LYS A 65 9.46 0.84 9.35
C LYS A 65 10.58 -0.19 9.17
N GLU A 66 11.68 0.04 9.86
CA GLU A 66 12.68 -0.99 10.04
C GLU A 66 12.14 -2.04 11.01
N SER A 67 11.48 -3.05 10.44
CA SER A 67 10.81 -4.04 11.27
C SER A 67 11.75 -5.18 11.61
N LYS A 68 11.91 -5.41 12.91
CA LYS A 68 12.50 -6.63 13.47
C LYS A 68 11.42 -7.58 14.00
N LYS A 69 10.15 -7.16 14.00
CA LYS A 69 9.02 -7.96 14.49
C LYS A 69 8.24 -8.55 13.33
N LEU A 70 7.94 -9.83 13.44
CA LEU A 70 7.09 -10.54 12.50
C LEU A 70 5.69 -9.87 12.45
N GLY A 71 5.26 -9.46 11.27
CA GLY A 71 3.92 -8.90 11.05
C GLY A 71 3.83 -7.39 10.90
N ASP A 72 4.84 -6.62 11.26
CA ASP A 72 4.82 -5.16 11.12
C ASP A 72 4.67 -4.72 9.64
N GLU A 73 5.16 -5.53 8.69
CA GLU A 73 5.11 -5.24 7.26
C GLU A 73 3.69 -5.16 6.68
N ILE A 74 2.69 -5.73 7.36
CA ILE A 74 1.28 -5.61 6.94
C ILE A 74 0.86 -4.14 6.87
N TRP A 75 1.37 -3.31 7.79
CA TRP A 75 0.96 -1.91 7.91
C TRP A 75 1.72 -0.95 7.00
N ASP A 76 2.83 -1.39 6.40
CA ASP A 76 3.70 -0.54 5.56
C ASP A 76 2.94 0.17 4.43
N LEU A 77 1.98 -0.49 3.79
CA LEU A 77 1.20 0.06 2.69
C LEU A 77 -0.30 0.22 3.00
N ALA A 78 -0.76 -0.12 4.20
CA ALA A 78 -2.19 -0.14 4.52
C ALA A 78 -2.87 1.24 4.43
N GLY A 79 -2.15 2.33 4.65
CA GLY A 79 -2.68 3.69 4.52
C GLY A 79 -2.80 4.20 3.09
N LEU A 80 -2.06 3.61 2.15
CA LEU A 80 -1.89 4.15 0.80
C LEU A 80 -3.12 4.12 -0.10
N PRO A 81 -3.98 3.07 -0.11
CA PRO A 81 -5.11 3.01 -1.03
C PRO A 81 -6.03 4.22 -0.98
N LYS A 82 -6.15 4.85 0.20
CA LYS A 82 -7.00 6.04 0.42
C LYS A 82 -6.29 7.36 0.16
N GLN A 83 -4.97 7.37 0.15
CA GLN A 83 -4.16 8.59 0.02
C GLN A 83 -3.67 8.80 -1.42
N LEU A 84 -3.55 7.71 -2.17
CA LEU A 84 -2.98 7.77 -3.51
C LEU A 84 -4.04 8.17 -4.55
N PRO A 85 -3.63 8.97 -5.54
CA PRO A 85 -4.48 9.27 -6.68
C PRO A 85 -4.81 8.02 -7.49
N LYS A 86 -5.84 8.12 -8.32
CA LYS A 86 -6.21 7.09 -9.28
C LYS A 86 -5.00 6.64 -10.09
N GLY A 87 -4.77 5.34 -10.12
CA GLY A 87 -3.66 4.78 -10.87
C GLY A 87 -3.36 3.34 -10.57
N ARG A 88 -2.44 2.78 -11.36
CA ARG A 88 -1.87 1.45 -11.11
C ARG A 88 -0.51 1.59 -10.48
N TYR A 89 -0.30 0.88 -9.39
CA TYR A 89 0.93 0.91 -8.62
C TYR A 89 1.56 -0.47 -8.61
N HIS A 90 2.87 -0.57 -8.68
CA HIS A 90 3.58 -1.84 -8.55
C HIS A 90 4.80 -1.68 -7.66
N ILE A 91 5.11 -2.71 -6.89
CA ILE A 91 6.30 -2.70 -6.01
C ILE A 91 7.52 -3.02 -6.86
N GLU A 92 8.52 -2.14 -6.83
CA GLU A 92 9.75 -2.30 -7.59
C GLU A 92 10.74 -3.24 -6.88
N SER A 93 10.69 -3.29 -5.54
CA SER A 93 11.61 -4.09 -4.74
C SER A 93 11.31 -5.58 -4.84
N HIS A 94 12.35 -6.39 -4.84
CA HIS A 94 12.20 -7.84 -4.72
C HIS A 94 11.77 -8.17 -3.28
N LEU A 95 10.63 -8.84 -3.13
CA LEU A 95 10.07 -9.22 -1.84
C LEU A 95 10.14 -10.75 -1.68
N SER A 96 10.38 -11.22 -0.46
CA SER A 96 10.14 -12.63 -0.13
C SER A 96 8.64 -12.93 -0.25
N PRO A 97 8.24 -14.19 -0.51
CA PRO A 97 6.82 -14.57 -0.62
C PRO A 97 6.00 -14.15 0.59
N GLU A 98 6.54 -14.33 1.78
CA GLU A 98 5.90 -13.94 3.03
C GLU A 98 5.67 -12.41 3.12
N LYS A 99 6.70 -11.62 2.83
CA LYS A 99 6.59 -10.15 2.84
C LYS A 99 5.65 -9.65 1.75
N ALA A 100 5.68 -10.25 0.57
CA ALA A 100 4.77 -9.93 -0.53
C ALA A 100 3.30 -10.17 -0.14
N THR A 101 3.01 -11.30 0.52
CA THR A 101 1.68 -11.66 1.02
C THR A 101 1.21 -10.70 2.10
N LYS A 102 2.06 -10.38 3.09
CA LYS A 102 1.74 -9.41 4.16
C LYS A 102 1.43 -8.02 3.62
N ILE A 103 2.27 -7.51 2.72
CA ILE A 103 2.07 -6.20 2.10
C ILE A 103 0.78 -6.16 1.28
N ALA A 104 0.49 -7.21 0.49
CA ALA A 104 -0.77 -7.31 -0.25
C ALA A 104 -1.98 -7.35 0.70
N THR A 105 -1.90 -8.11 1.80
CA THR A 105 -2.94 -8.13 2.83
C THR A 105 -3.17 -6.74 3.40
N GLY A 106 -2.13 -6.03 3.79
CA GLY A 106 -2.21 -4.66 4.30
C GLY A 106 -2.87 -3.70 3.32
N TRP A 107 -2.51 -3.78 2.04
CA TRP A 107 -3.16 -2.99 0.98
C TRP A 107 -4.67 -3.26 0.89
N ALA A 108 -5.08 -4.55 0.88
CA ALA A 108 -6.49 -4.94 0.85
C ALA A 108 -7.26 -4.43 2.07
N LEU A 109 -6.66 -4.55 3.26
CA LEU A 109 -7.27 -4.06 4.51
C LEU A 109 -7.38 -2.54 4.56
N GLY A 110 -6.47 -1.83 3.91
CA GLY A 110 -6.47 -0.36 3.82
C GLY A 110 -7.59 0.19 2.95
N GLU A 111 -8.05 -0.56 1.94
CA GLU A 111 -9.18 -0.17 1.09
C GLU A 111 -10.53 -0.24 1.84
N TYR A 112 -10.63 -1.04 2.91
CA TYR A 112 -11.87 -1.25 3.62
C TYR A 112 -12.54 0.06 4.05
N GLN A 113 -13.84 0.17 3.72
CA GLN A 113 -14.72 1.27 4.12
C GLN A 113 -16.10 0.70 4.45
N PHE A 114 -16.60 1.02 5.64
CA PHE A 114 -17.97 0.66 6.00
C PHE A 114 -18.95 1.62 5.31
N SER A 115 -19.72 1.14 4.35
CA SER A 115 -20.53 1.98 3.46
C SER A 115 -22.04 1.88 3.71
N LYS A 116 -22.50 1.13 4.74
CA LYS A 116 -23.94 0.93 4.98
C LYS A 116 -24.71 2.23 5.23
N HIS A 117 -24.12 3.16 5.98
CA HIS A 117 -24.78 4.41 6.36
C HIS A 117 -24.19 5.66 5.73
N LYS A 118 -23.05 5.56 5.06
CA LYS A 118 -22.38 6.69 4.43
C LYS A 118 -21.72 6.25 3.12
N LYS A 119 -22.02 6.97 2.03
CA LYS A 119 -21.28 6.77 0.78
C LYS A 119 -19.87 7.32 0.95
N HIS A 120 -18.88 6.49 0.73
CA HIS A 120 -17.48 6.89 0.69
C HIS A 120 -16.98 6.98 -0.75
N ALA A 121 -16.02 7.87 -0.99
CA ALA A 121 -15.33 7.88 -2.27
C ALA A 121 -14.60 6.54 -2.47
N LYS A 122 -14.79 5.92 -3.62
CA LYS A 122 -14.12 4.67 -3.95
C LYS A 122 -12.62 4.89 -4.06
N CYS A 123 -11.83 4.02 -3.45
CA CYS A 123 -10.39 4.00 -3.67
C CYS A 123 -10.12 3.65 -5.14
N GLU A 124 -9.43 4.53 -5.86
CA GLU A 124 -9.13 4.34 -7.29
C GLU A 124 -7.67 3.92 -7.53
N ALA A 125 -6.88 3.81 -6.48
CA ALA A 125 -5.53 3.26 -6.51
C ALA A 125 -5.57 1.74 -6.52
N ALA A 126 -5.00 1.11 -7.54
CA ALA A 126 -4.94 -0.34 -7.68
C ALA A 126 -3.49 -0.84 -7.62
N LEU A 127 -3.21 -1.84 -6.79
CA LEU A 127 -1.90 -2.47 -6.71
C LEU A 127 -1.80 -3.62 -7.71
N VAL A 128 -0.74 -3.64 -8.49
CA VAL A 128 -0.36 -4.83 -9.25
C VAL A 128 0.03 -5.90 -8.25
N TRP A 129 -0.51 -7.10 -8.39
CA TRP A 129 -0.18 -8.21 -7.50
C TRP A 129 1.34 -8.32 -7.33
N PRO A 130 1.86 -8.21 -6.10
CA PRO A 130 3.27 -8.45 -5.86
C PRO A 130 3.66 -9.86 -6.34
N ALA A 131 4.81 -9.95 -6.98
CA ALA A 131 5.34 -11.25 -7.37
C ALA A 131 5.48 -12.14 -6.12
N ASN A 132 5.16 -13.42 -6.27
CA ASN A 132 5.25 -14.43 -5.21
C ASN A 132 4.29 -14.24 -4.01
N ALA A 133 3.32 -13.29 -4.05
CA ALA A 133 2.31 -13.22 -3.01
C ALA A 133 1.31 -14.39 -3.11
N ASP A 134 0.98 -15.00 -1.98
CA ASP A 134 -0.10 -15.98 -1.90
C ASP A 134 -1.45 -15.27 -1.97
N ARG A 135 -2.02 -15.26 -3.17
CA ARG A 135 -3.29 -14.58 -3.44
C ARG A 135 -4.47 -15.22 -2.71
N ALA A 136 -4.44 -16.53 -2.53
CA ALA A 136 -5.50 -17.25 -1.82
C ALA A 136 -5.52 -16.85 -0.35
N GLU A 137 -4.36 -16.79 0.28
CA GLU A 137 -4.23 -16.34 1.66
C GLU A 137 -4.63 -14.88 1.83
N VAL A 138 -4.16 -13.97 0.96
CA VAL A 138 -4.55 -12.55 0.99
C VAL A 138 -6.07 -12.41 0.91
N ASN A 139 -6.71 -13.12 -0.02
CA ASN A 139 -8.15 -13.05 -0.20
C ASN A 139 -8.90 -13.59 1.02
N ARG A 140 -8.45 -14.71 1.58
CA ARG A 140 -9.05 -15.33 2.77
C ARG A 140 -8.97 -14.38 3.97
N LEU A 141 -7.79 -13.82 4.24
CA LEU A 141 -7.58 -12.90 5.36
C LEU A 141 -8.35 -11.59 5.19
N ALA A 142 -8.28 -10.99 4.00
CA ALA A 142 -8.98 -9.73 3.73
C ALA A 142 -10.50 -9.90 3.83
N SER A 143 -11.06 -10.99 3.31
CA SER A 143 -12.50 -11.27 3.41
C SER A 143 -12.93 -11.51 4.85
N GLY A 144 -12.22 -12.35 5.60
CA GLY A 144 -12.55 -12.62 7.01
C GLY A 144 -12.51 -11.36 7.87
N ILE A 145 -11.48 -10.54 7.72
CA ILE A 145 -11.35 -9.28 8.47
C ILE A 145 -12.42 -8.27 8.04
N THR A 146 -12.77 -8.22 6.75
CA THR A 146 -13.83 -7.33 6.25
C THR A 146 -15.18 -7.71 6.86
N ILE A 147 -15.53 -8.99 6.86
CA ILE A 147 -16.78 -9.49 7.49
C ILE A 147 -16.79 -9.14 8.98
N THR A 148 -15.70 -9.39 9.69
CA THR A 148 -15.59 -9.05 11.12
C THR A 148 -15.80 -7.56 11.37
N ARG A 149 -15.15 -6.70 10.58
CA ARG A 149 -15.31 -5.25 10.68
C ARG A 149 -16.73 -4.80 10.35
N ASP A 150 -17.37 -5.40 9.36
CA ASP A 150 -18.75 -5.11 9.02
C ASP A 150 -19.70 -5.46 10.16
N LEU A 151 -19.52 -6.62 10.80
CA LEU A 151 -20.30 -7.04 11.96
C LEU A 151 -20.12 -6.08 13.16
N ILE A 152 -18.88 -5.70 13.47
CA ILE A 152 -18.58 -4.77 14.57
C ILE A 152 -19.18 -3.39 14.32
N ASN A 153 -19.19 -2.93 13.05
CA ASN A 153 -19.68 -1.60 12.69
C ASN A 153 -21.20 -1.54 12.49
N ARG A 154 -21.91 -2.68 12.49
CA ARG A 154 -23.37 -2.69 12.42
C ARG A 154 -23.99 -2.31 13.75
N PRO A 155 -25.01 -1.42 13.76
CA PRO A 155 -25.79 -1.15 14.95
C PRO A 155 -26.52 -2.41 15.45
N ALA A 156 -26.78 -2.48 16.76
CA ALA A 156 -27.42 -3.65 17.37
C ALA A 156 -28.83 -3.97 16.80
N ASN A 157 -29.56 -2.95 16.36
CA ASN A 157 -30.87 -3.12 15.71
C ASN A 157 -30.80 -3.71 14.29
N ASP A 158 -29.62 -3.73 13.70
CA ASP A 158 -29.34 -4.33 12.39
C ASP A 158 -28.83 -5.77 12.50
N LEU A 159 -28.58 -6.25 13.71
CA LEU A 159 -28.06 -7.59 14.01
C LEU A 159 -29.13 -8.36 14.80
N GLY A 160 -30.22 -8.69 14.11
CA GLY A 160 -31.28 -9.54 14.68
C GLY A 160 -30.92 -11.03 14.65
N PRO A 161 -31.63 -11.88 15.46
CA PRO A 161 -31.40 -13.33 15.51
C PRO A 161 -31.65 -14.06 14.20
N LEU A 162 -32.27 -13.41 13.22
CA LEU A 162 -32.67 -13.98 11.91
C LEU A 162 -31.84 -13.44 10.74
N GLU A 163 -30.82 -12.64 11.00
CA GLU A 163 -29.84 -12.12 10.03
C GLU A 163 -28.46 -12.74 10.31
#